data_443ef76c50f6bcced80c0c745a26b35d
#
_entry.id   443ef76c50f6bcced80c0c745a26b35d
#
_cell.length_a   1.000
_cell.length_b   1.000
_cell.length_c   1.000
_cell.angle_alpha   90.00
_cell.angle_beta   90.00
_cell.angle_gamma   90.00
#
_symmetry.space_group_name_H-M   'P 1'
#
loop_
_entity.id
_entity.type
_entity.pdbx_description
1 polymer ?
#
loop_
_entity_poly.entity_id
_entity_poly.type
_entity_poly.pdbx_seq_one_letter_code
_entity_poly.pdbx_strand_id
1 'polypeptide(L)'
;CVEIIPVEAIGKDYYYVFLFVGVLIVASRIIKCYPKYLCNVDNPIKELQVVCKVIEKYSSKEQIIYMLNDYMGNSSFNLLAVLLFLMHDYFENGIYNNSKNIFEINGSGEVFWDKTINETFSILSNNRPYYIEIQTKKRVNNDFDYFKRLHECILTLISKELMEADLLSLFELTPIELTDECLTEFGDREYILYRLENELNIQFNTRKQLVLKGIYSYIKHGGQLDYRDGFSFFGTNSFNLVWECVCSEILN
;
A
#
# COMPACT_ATOMS: atom_id res chain seq x y z
N CYS A 1 6.78 10.91 17.69
CA CYS A 1 6.68 12.29 18.22
C CYS A 1 7.79 13.13 17.61
N VAL A 2 7.44 14.26 17.00
CA VAL A 2 8.41 15.28 16.58
C VAL A 2 8.73 16.09 17.82
N GLU A 3 9.91 15.90 18.42
CA GLU A 3 10.38 16.77 19.48
C GLU A 3 10.99 18.03 18.84
N ILE A 4 10.44 19.17 19.18
CA ILE A 4 10.98 20.47 18.82
C ILE A 4 11.86 20.90 20.00
N ILE A 5 13.17 20.85 19.84
CA ILE A 5 14.11 21.31 20.89
C ILE A 5 14.48 22.74 20.61
N PRO A 6 14.26 23.65 21.59
CA PRO A 6 14.76 25.00 21.46
C PRO A 6 16.31 24.98 21.50
N VAL A 7 16.95 25.56 20.50
CA VAL A 7 18.40 25.74 20.46
C VAL A 7 18.70 27.18 20.81
N GLU A 8 19.47 27.41 21.89
CA GLU A 8 20.01 28.74 22.19
C GLU A 8 21.04 29.10 21.11
N ALA A 9 20.68 30.03 20.24
CA ALA A 9 21.66 30.69 19.36
C ALA A 9 22.30 31.87 20.13
N ILE A 10 23.53 32.14 19.80
CA ILE A 10 24.32 33.24 20.37
C ILE A 10 23.61 34.58 20.08
N GLY A 11 22.86 35.06 21.08
CA GLY A 11 22.08 36.30 21.05
C GLY A 11 20.57 36.05 21.05
N LYS A 12 19.95 36.08 22.17
CA LYS A 12 18.50 36.24 22.52
C LYS A 12 17.39 35.64 21.62
N ASP A 13 17.68 35.01 20.50
CA ASP A 13 16.69 34.42 19.60
C ASP A 13 16.70 32.89 19.80
N TYR A 14 15.51 32.32 20.08
CA TYR A 14 15.34 30.88 20.19
C TYR A 14 14.92 30.33 18.84
N TYR A 15 15.64 29.34 18.34
CA TYR A 15 15.30 28.59 17.12
C TYR A 15 14.77 27.22 17.48
N TYR A 16 13.78 26.75 16.73
CA TYR A 16 13.28 25.40 16.82
C TYR A 16 13.98 24.53 15.77
N VAL A 17 14.48 23.38 16.18
CA VAL A 17 15.14 22.42 15.29
C VAL A 17 14.29 21.17 15.18
N PHE A 18 13.99 20.75 13.98
CA PHE A 18 13.34 19.47 13.75
C PHE A 18 14.35 18.34 13.95
N LEU A 19 14.08 17.43 14.88
CA LEU A 19 14.82 16.18 15.05
C LEU A 19 14.16 15.06 14.21
N PHE A 20 13.93 15.35 12.95
CA PHE A 20 13.24 14.46 12.05
C PHE A 20 13.87 14.59 10.66
N VAL A 21 14.02 13.46 9.96
CA VAL A 21 14.47 13.40 8.57
C VAL A 21 13.38 12.72 7.73
N GLY A 22 12.93 13.41 6.68
CA GLY A 22 11.85 12.92 5.83
C GLY A 22 10.86 14.01 5.41
N VAL A 23 9.62 13.65 5.25
CA VAL A 23 8.53 14.52 4.82
C VAL A 23 7.45 14.59 5.89
N LEU A 24 7.02 15.80 6.22
CA LEU A 24 5.91 16.08 7.11
C LEU A 24 4.83 16.82 6.33
N ILE A 25 3.57 16.43 6.53
CA ILE A 25 2.41 17.14 6.00
C ILE A 25 1.59 17.61 7.19
N VAL A 26 1.46 18.92 7.32
CA VAL A 26 0.72 19.56 8.41
C VAL A 26 -0.16 20.66 7.84
N ALA A 27 -1.48 20.56 8.01
CA ALA A 27 -2.43 21.57 7.56
C ALA A 27 -2.14 22.06 6.12
N SER A 28 -2.11 21.12 5.15
CA SER A 28 -1.86 21.39 3.72
C SER A 28 -0.45 21.92 3.39
N ARG A 29 0.46 21.91 4.34
CA ARG A 29 1.86 22.31 4.13
C ARG A 29 2.77 21.10 4.12
N ILE A 30 3.61 21.02 3.09
CA ILE A 30 4.61 19.97 2.97
C ILE A 30 5.95 20.51 3.44
N ILE A 31 6.50 19.90 4.49
CA ILE A 31 7.78 20.27 5.07
C ILE A 31 8.77 19.14 4.75
N LYS A 32 9.81 19.46 3.98
CA LYS A 32 10.89 18.53 3.63
C LYS A 32 12.04 18.73 4.64
N CYS A 33 12.25 17.75 5.50
CA CYS A 33 13.28 17.79 6.55
C CYS A 33 14.53 17.05 6.09
N TYR A 34 15.61 17.79 5.90
CA TYR A 34 16.88 17.26 5.40
C TYR A 34 17.82 16.87 6.56
N PRO A 35 18.62 15.81 6.41
CA PRO A 35 19.71 15.55 7.36
C PRO A 35 20.77 16.66 7.30
N LYS A 36 21.44 16.90 8.44
CA LYS A 36 22.38 18.04 8.59
C LYS A 36 23.51 18.08 7.55
N TYR A 37 23.95 16.93 7.06
CA TYR A 37 25.04 16.87 6.06
C TYR A 37 24.63 17.37 4.67
N LEU A 38 23.33 17.57 4.40
CA LEU A 38 22.84 18.07 3.10
C LEU A 38 22.78 19.61 3.01
N CYS A 39 23.21 20.33 4.04
CA CYS A 39 23.09 21.80 4.07
C CYS A 39 23.85 22.55 2.96
N ASN A 40 24.82 21.91 2.27
CA ASN A 40 25.68 22.53 1.26
C ASN A 40 25.67 21.75 -0.08
N VAL A 41 24.60 21.07 -0.42
CA VAL A 41 24.51 20.27 -1.64
C VAL A 41 23.82 21.05 -2.75
N ASP A 42 24.32 20.93 -3.98
CA ASP A 42 23.80 21.63 -5.16
C ASP A 42 22.34 21.27 -5.50
N ASN A 43 21.94 20.02 -5.22
CA ASN A 43 20.57 19.54 -5.47
C ASN A 43 20.00 18.78 -4.27
N PRO A 44 19.48 19.50 -3.26
CA PRO A 44 18.98 18.88 -2.04
C PRO A 44 17.78 17.94 -2.27
N ILE A 45 16.98 18.16 -3.32
CA ILE A 45 15.80 17.32 -3.62
C ILE A 45 16.22 15.91 -4.03
N LYS A 46 17.22 15.78 -4.92
CA LYS A 46 17.74 14.47 -5.33
C LYS A 46 18.35 13.70 -4.15
N GLU A 47 19.06 14.40 -3.29
CA GLU A 47 19.61 13.78 -2.09
C GLU A 47 18.51 13.32 -1.12
N LEU A 48 17.43 14.10 -0.98
CA LEU A 48 16.29 13.68 -0.18
C LEU A 48 15.58 12.46 -0.77
N GLN A 49 15.50 12.33 -2.10
CA GLN A 49 15.00 11.11 -2.77
C GLN A 49 15.80 9.88 -2.33
N VAL A 50 17.14 9.97 -2.36
CA VAL A 50 18.02 8.89 -1.90
C VAL A 50 17.78 8.58 -0.42
N VAL A 51 17.66 9.60 0.41
CA VAL A 51 17.38 9.46 1.84
C VAL A 51 16.04 8.76 2.08
N CYS A 52 14.98 9.16 1.35
CA CYS A 52 13.66 8.52 1.44
C CYS A 52 13.72 7.04 1.06
N LYS A 53 14.42 6.68 -0.02
CA LYS A 53 14.63 5.27 -0.42
C LYS A 53 15.36 4.46 0.64
N VAL A 54 16.39 5.05 1.24
CA VAL A 54 17.14 4.39 2.33
C VAL A 54 16.23 4.17 3.53
N ILE A 55 15.47 5.20 3.96
CA ILE A 55 14.51 5.08 5.04
C ILE A 55 13.49 3.98 4.74
N GLU A 56 12.97 3.92 3.52
CA GLU A 56 12.02 2.90 3.09
C GLU A 56 12.60 1.49 3.19
N LYS A 57 13.83 1.29 2.70
CA LYS A 57 14.52 -0.01 2.76
C LYS A 57 14.72 -0.49 4.19
N TYR A 58 15.07 0.41 5.11
CA TYR A 58 15.35 0.11 6.51
C TYR A 58 14.15 0.30 7.45
N SER A 59 13.07 0.93 7.01
CA SER A 59 11.80 0.91 7.71
C SER A 59 11.23 -0.48 7.65
N SER A 60 11.31 -1.22 8.74
CA SER A 60 10.85 -2.59 8.79
C SER A 60 9.38 -2.70 8.38
N LYS A 61 8.98 -3.83 7.81
CA LYS A 61 7.56 -4.17 7.55
C LYS A 61 6.68 -4.02 8.80
N GLU A 62 7.26 -4.08 9.97
CA GLU A 62 6.60 -3.81 11.26
C GLU A 62 6.12 -2.36 11.38
N GLN A 63 6.86 -1.37 10.87
CA GLN A 63 6.38 0.03 10.88
C GLN A 63 5.18 0.22 9.95
N ILE A 64 5.14 -0.46 8.82
CA ILE A 64 3.97 -0.47 7.92
C ILE A 64 2.78 -1.11 8.65
N ILE A 65 3.00 -2.18 9.39
CA ILE A 65 1.97 -2.84 10.21
C ILE A 65 1.50 -1.92 11.35
N TYR A 66 2.39 -1.19 12.01
CA TYR A 66 2.01 -0.19 13.01
C TYR A 66 1.22 0.98 12.41
N MET A 67 1.56 1.41 11.20
CA MET A 67 0.83 2.45 10.46
C MET A 67 -0.58 2.01 10.04
N LEU A 68 -0.77 0.71 9.80
CA LEU A 68 -2.08 0.10 9.47
C LEU A 68 -2.87 -0.33 10.72
N ASN A 69 -2.26 -0.35 11.92
CA ASN A 69 -2.89 -0.80 13.16
C ASN A 69 -3.90 0.19 13.77
N ASP A 70 -4.24 1.27 13.09
CA ASP A 70 -5.37 2.12 13.48
C ASP A 70 -6.73 1.39 13.45
N TYR A 71 -6.76 0.18 12.91
CA TYR A 71 -7.86 -0.77 13.07
C TYR A 71 -8.15 -1.11 14.55
N MET A 72 -7.19 -0.86 15.47
CA MET A 72 -7.30 -1.11 16.91
C MET A 72 -7.43 0.17 17.79
N GLY A 73 -7.58 1.34 17.22
CA GLY A 73 -8.14 2.52 17.93
C GLY A 73 -7.20 3.34 18.80
N ASN A 74 -5.86 3.21 18.72
CA ASN A 74 -4.97 3.89 19.68
C ASN A 74 -3.69 4.53 19.11
N SER A 75 -3.55 4.71 17.80
CA SER A 75 -2.38 5.39 17.22
C SER A 75 -2.80 6.52 16.27
N SER A 76 -1.99 7.56 16.19
CA SER A 76 -2.18 8.64 15.23
C SER A 76 -2.12 8.06 13.80
N PHE A 77 -3.22 8.17 13.07
CA PHE A 77 -3.30 7.72 11.68
C PHE A 77 -2.33 8.49 10.80
N ASN A 78 -1.57 7.77 10.00
CA ASN A 78 -0.61 8.34 9.06
C ASN A 78 -1.05 8.08 7.61
N LEU A 79 -1.80 9.01 7.04
CA LEU A 79 -2.34 8.89 5.69
C LEU A 79 -1.24 8.74 4.65
N LEU A 80 -0.17 9.55 4.70
CA LEU A 80 0.92 9.49 3.71
C LEU A 80 1.54 8.08 3.62
N ALA A 81 1.74 7.42 4.76
CA ALA A 81 2.26 6.06 4.77
C ALA A 81 1.31 5.06 4.09
N VAL A 82 0.00 5.21 4.27
CA VAL A 82 -1.00 4.36 3.60
C VAL A 82 -0.99 4.59 2.10
N LEU A 83 -0.90 5.86 1.64
CA LEU A 83 -0.83 6.19 0.22
C LEU A 83 0.39 5.56 -0.44
N LEU A 84 1.56 5.74 0.17
CA LEU A 84 2.82 5.17 -0.33
C LEU A 84 2.78 3.64 -0.34
N PHE A 85 2.25 3.02 0.72
CA PHE A 85 2.09 1.56 0.78
C PHE A 85 1.24 1.04 -0.38
N LEU A 86 0.07 1.63 -0.63
CA LEU A 86 -0.82 1.19 -1.71
C LEU A 86 -0.17 1.37 -3.09
N MET A 87 0.54 2.47 -3.31
CA MET A 87 1.27 2.71 -4.57
C MET A 87 2.40 1.70 -4.76
N HIS A 88 3.25 1.47 -3.75
CA HIS A 88 4.36 0.52 -3.84
C HIS A 88 3.87 -0.93 -4.02
N ASP A 89 2.84 -1.35 -3.27
CA ASP A 89 2.25 -2.68 -3.47
C ASP A 89 1.71 -2.87 -4.89
N TYR A 90 1.12 -1.83 -5.48
CA TYR A 90 0.68 -1.87 -6.87
C TYR A 90 1.84 -2.05 -7.85
N PHE A 91 2.93 -1.29 -7.70
CA PHE A 91 4.09 -1.42 -8.60
C PHE A 91 4.81 -2.75 -8.46
N GLU A 92 4.85 -3.33 -7.27
CA GLU A 92 5.50 -4.63 -7.03
C GLU A 92 4.61 -5.82 -7.42
N ASN A 93 3.33 -5.76 -7.16
CA ASN A 93 2.45 -6.93 -7.16
C ASN A 93 1.22 -6.78 -8.07
N GLY A 94 0.97 -5.58 -8.60
CA GLY A 94 -0.20 -5.29 -9.43
C GLY A 94 -1.50 -5.14 -8.63
N ILE A 95 -2.60 -5.01 -9.36
CA ILE A 95 -3.94 -4.77 -8.83
C ILE A 95 -4.43 -5.93 -7.95
N TYR A 96 -5.19 -5.58 -6.91
CA TYR A 96 -5.97 -6.56 -6.15
C TYR A 96 -6.89 -7.34 -7.08
N ASN A 97 -6.85 -8.67 -7.00
CA ASN A 97 -7.63 -9.53 -7.86
C ASN A 97 -8.09 -10.79 -7.11
N ASN A 98 -9.38 -11.03 -7.12
CA ASN A 98 -10.00 -12.27 -6.63
C ASN A 98 -10.23 -13.21 -7.78
N SER A 99 -9.24 -14.06 -8.09
CA SER A 99 -9.45 -15.15 -9.04
C SER A 99 -10.24 -16.28 -8.37
N LYS A 100 -11.29 -16.74 -9.03
CA LYS A 100 -12.07 -17.92 -8.62
C LYS A 100 -11.71 -19.09 -9.51
N ASN A 101 -11.64 -20.29 -8.90
CA ASN A 101 -11.57 -21.52 -9.68
C ASN A 101 -12.99 -21.89 -10.11
N ILE A 102 -13.23 -21.96 -11.40
CA ILE A 102 -14.46 -22.49 -11.97
C ILE A 102 -14.20 -23.94 -12.37
N PHE A 103 -15.12 -24.83 -12.02
CA PHE A 103 -15.08 -26.22 -12.43
C PHE A 103 -16.14 -26.44 -13.51
N GLU A 104 -15.72 -26.99 -14.64
CA GLU A 104 -16.56 -27.24 -15.79
C GLU A 104 -16.40 -28.70 -16.24
N ILE A 105 -17.46 -29.31 -16.74
CA ILE A 105 -17.39 -30.62 -17.37
C ILE A 105 -16.91 -30.41 -18.81
N ASN A 106 -15.84 -31.12 -19.19
CA ASN A 106 -15.22 -31.04 -20.52
C ASN A 106 -14.85 -29.59 -20.94
N GLY A 107 -14.54 -28.73 -19.97
CA GLY A 107 -14.16 -27.33 -20.23
C GLY A 107 -12.72 -27.16 -20.72
N SER A 108 -12.32 -25.90 -20.96
CA SER A 108 -10.99 -25.56 -21.50
C SER A 108 -9.86 -25.46 -20.46
N GLY A 109 -10.15 -25.81 -19.20
CA GLY A 109 -9.17 -25.73 -18.09
C GLY A 109 -8.26 -26.96 -17.96
N GLU A 110 -7.43 -26.95 -16.93
CA GLU A 110 -6.64 -28.12 -16.55
C GLU A 110 -7.55 -29.23 -16.02
N VAL A 111 -7.21 -30.48 -16.33
CA VAL A 111 -7.99 -31.63 -15.83
C VAL A 111 -7.80 -31.75 -14.31
N PHE A 112 -8.91 -31.73 -13.59
CA PHE A 112 -8.92 -31.95 -12.15
C PHE A 112 -9.26 -33.39 -11.84
N TRP A 113 -8.24 -34.24 -11.83
CA TRP A 113 -8.38 -35.69 -11.72
C TRP A 113 -9.07 -36.14 -10.44
N ASP A 114 -8.78 -35.52 -9.33
CA ASP A 114 -9.40 -35.87 -8.04
C ASP A 114 -10.94 -35.82 -8.11
N LYS A 115 -11.45 -34.70 -8.66
CA LYS A 115 -12.90 -34.56 -8.83
C LYS A 115 -13.45 -35.42 -9.96
N THR A 116 -12.69 -35.61 -11.04
CA THR A 116 -13.09 -36.50 -12.14
C THR A 116 -13.25 -37.93 -11.65
N ILE A 117 -12.30 -38.44 -10.86
CA ILE A 117 -12.34 -39.84 -10.35
C ILE A 117 -13.47 -40.04 -9.33
N ASN A 118 -13.70 -39.06 -8.47
CA ASN A 118 -14.65 -39.19 -7.36
C ASN A 118 -16.10 -38.87 -7.75
N GLU A 119 -16.32 -38.00 -8.75
CA GLU A 119 -17.67 -37.48 -9.06
C GLU A 119 -18.19 -37.91 -10.45
N THR A 120 -17.32 -38.39 -11.36
CA THR A 120 -17.78 -38.76 -12.72
C THR A 120 -17.80 -40.26 -12.94
N PHE A 121 -18.74 -40.71 -13.79
CA PHE A 121 -18.89 -42.11 -14.12
C PHE A 121 -17.74 -42.58 -15.04
N SER A 122 -17.09 -43.69 -14.65
CA SER A 122 -16.10 -44.34 -15.52
C SER A 122 -16.67 -45.56 -16.20
N ILE A 123 -16.36 -45.73 -17.49
CA ILE A 123 -16.65 -46.94 -18.25
C ILE A 123 -15.41 -47.83 -18.19
N LEU A 124 -15.58 -49.08 -17.76
CA LEU A 124 -14.49 -50.07 -17.75
C LEU A 124 -14.40 -50.76 -19.10
N SER A 125 -13.25 -50.61 -19.76
CA SER A 125 -12.92 -51.34 -20.97
C SER A 125 -11.51 -51.95 -20.81
N ASN A 126 -11.36 -53.26 -21.00
CA ASN A 126 -10.10 -53.98 -20.81
C ASN A 126 -9.43 -53.74 -19.46
N ASN A 127 -10.19 -53.69 -18.38
CA ASN A 127 -9.76 -53.40 -17.02
C ASN A 127 -9.14 -51.97 -16.83
N ARG A 128 -9.44 -51.02 -17.73
CA ARG A 128 -9.02 -49.62 -17.65
C ARG A 128 -10.26 -48.73 -17.56
N PRO A 129 -10.26 -47.74 -16.65
CA PRO A 129 -11.33 -46.77 -16.59
C PRO A 129 -11.19 -45.72 -17.69
N TYR A 130 -12.28 -45.44 -18.37
CA TYR A 130 -12.41 -44.36 -19.36
C TYR A 130 -13.46 -43.39 -18.88
N TYR A 131 -13.11 -42.10 -18.82
CA TYR A 131 -13.99 -41.04 -18.42
C TYR A 131 -14.50 -40.29 -19.65
N ILE A 132 -15.78 -40.22 -19.87
CA ILE A 132 -16.41 -39.45 -20.96
C ILE A 132 -16.57 -38.00 -20.51
N GLU A 133 -16.89 -37.81 -19.23
CA GLU A 133 -16.98 -36.49 -18.61
C GLU A 133 -15.73 -36.26 -17.76
N ILE A 134 -14.98 -35.21 -18.09
CA ILE A 134 -13.76 -34.85 -17.39
C ILE A 134 -14.01 -33.51 -16.68
N GLN A 135 -13.80 -33.48 -15.38
CA GLN A 135 -13.84 -32.24 -14.61
C GLN A 135 -12.59 -31.40 -14.91
N THR A 136 -12.78 -30.20 -15.38
CA THR A 136 -11.69 -29.26 -15.65
C THR A 136 -11.76 -28.09 -14.66
N LYS A 137 -10.62 -27.61 -14.25
CA LYS A 137 -10.45 -26.44 -13.36
C LYS A 137 -9.85 -25.30 -14.15
N LYS A 138 -10.56 -24.20 -14.24
CA LYS A 138 -10.09 -22.97 -14.86
C LYS A 138 -10.04 -21.85 -13.83
N ARG A 139 -8.93 -21.16 -13.76
CA ARG A 139 -8.81 -19.94 -12.96
C ARG A 139 -9.36 -18.79 -13.78
N VAL A 140 -10.42 -18.15 -13.32
CA VAL A 140 -11.04 -17.01 -13.99
C VAL A 140 -10.86 -15.78 -13.11
N ASN A 141 -10.27 -14.74 -13.72
CA ASN A 141 -10.23 -13.42 -13.13
C ASN A 141 -11.59 -12.74 -13.40
N ASN A 142 -12.21 -12.23 -12.36
CA ASN A 142 -13.43 -11.48 -12.53
C ASN A 142 -13.06 -10.02 -12.78
N ASP A 143 -13.14 -9.58 -14.04
CA ASP A 143 -12.86 -8.18 -14.41
C ASP A 143 -13.88 -7.20 -13.83
N PHE A 144 -15.06 -7.69 -13.45
CA PHE A 144 -16.11 -6.93 -12.76
C PHE A 144 -16.04 -7.07 -11.24
N ASP A 145 -14.90 -7.55 -10.68
CA ASP A 145 -14.74 -7.66 -9.24
C ASP A 145 -14.78 -6.27 -8.61
N TYR A 146 -15.73 -6.06 -7.71
CA TYR A 146 -15.93 -4.82 -6.97
C TYR A 146 -14.66 -4.32 -6.32
N PHE A 147 -13.88 -5.20 -5.67
CA PHE A 147 -12.66 -4.81 -4.96
C PHE A 147 -11.50 -4.50 -5.90
N LYS A 148 -11.44 -5.14 -7.06
CA LYS A 148 -10.47 -4.80 -8.12
C LYS A 148 -10.72 -3.38 -8.61
N ARG A 149 -11.95 -3.07 -9.03
CA ARG A 149 -12.35 -1.75 -9.53
C ARG A 149 -12.20 -0.66 -8.46
N LEU A 150 -12.58 -0.96 -7.21
CA LEU A 150 -12.38 -0.04 -6.08
C LEU A 150 -10.90 0.27 -5.86
N HIS A 151 -10.01 -0.72 -5.95
CA HIS A 151 -8.57 -0.53 -5.84
C HIS A 151 -8.03 0.33 -6.98
N GLU A 152 -8.46 0.09 -8.23
CA GLU A 152 -8.10 0.90 -9.40
C GLU A 152 -8.51 2.36 -9.23
N CYS A 153 -9.73 2.60 -8.76
CA CYS A 153 -10.25 3.94 -8.48
C CYS A 153 -9.41 4.65 -7.41
N ILE A 154 -9.13 3.99 -6.29
CA ILE A 154 -8.37 4.56 -5.18
C ILE A 154 -6.93 4.86 -5.60
N LEU A 155 -6.27 3.97 -6.34
CA LEU A 155 -4.91 4.21 -6.84
C LEU A 155 -4.86 5.42 -7.79
N THR A 156 -5.87 5.58 -8.64
CA THR A 156 -5.99 6.76 -9.51
C THR A 156 -6.15 8.05 -8.69
N LEU A 157 -6.97 8.03 -7.64
CA LEU A 157 -7.14 9.18 -6.74
C LEU A 157 -5.85 9.49 -5.99
N ILE A 158 -5.18 8.49 -5.41
CA ILE A 158 -3.89 8.63 -4.72
C ILE A 158 -2.83 9.22 -5.66
N SER A 159 -2.74 8.73 -6.88
CA SER A 159 -1.80 9.25 -7.88
C SER A 159 -2.03 10.73 -8.17
N LYS A 160 -3.27 11.17 -8.32
CA LYS A 160 -3.62 12.58 -8.51
C LYS A 160 -3.24 13.43 -7.30
N GLU A 161 -3.54 12.98 -6.09
CA GLU A 161 -3.16 13.69 -4.85
C GLU A 161 -1.65 13.83 -4.66
N LEU A 162 -0.90 12.75 -4.86
CA LEU A 162 0.56 12.78 -4.74
C LEU A 162 1.20 13.66 -5.82
N MET A 163 0.59 13.74 -7.02
CA MET A 163 1.03 14.61 -8.10
C MET A 163 0.80 16.09 -7.74
N GLU A 164 -0.38 16.45 -7.25
CA GLU A 164 -0.73 17.80 -6.81
C GLU A 164 0.16 18.28 -5.65
N ALA A 165 0.56 17.34 -4.78
CA ALA A 165 1.47 17.59 -3.67
C ALA A 165 2.97 17.60 -4.06
N ASP A 166 3.34 17.42 -5.34
CA ASP A 166 4.73 17.27 -5.82
C ASP A 166 5.52 16.17 -5.06
N LEU A 167 4.82 15.10 -4.65
CA LEU A 167 5.41 13.99 -3.92
C LEU A 167 5.76 12.79 -4.81
N LEU A 168 5.13 12.65 -5.99
CA LEU A 168 5.47 11.56 -6.92
C LEU A 168 6.94 11.59 -7.30
N SER A 169 7.47 12.78 -7.62
CA SER A 169 8.88 12.96 -7.98
C SER A 169 9.80 12.59 -6.82
N LEU A 170 9.42 12.94 -5.59
CA LEU A 170 10.22 12.68 -4.40
C LEU A 170 10.36 11.20 -4.09
N PHE A 171 9.30 10.42 -4.29
CA PHE A 171 9.29 8.97 -4.05
C PHE A 171 9.56 8.16 -5.33
N GLU A 172 9.96 8.82 -6.43
CA GLU A 172 10.23 8.21 -7.75
C GLU A 172 9.07 7.33 -8.26
N LEU A 173 7.84 7.71 -7.93
CA LEU A 173 6.65 7.05 -8.41
C LEU A 173 6.23 7.62 -9.76
N THR A 174 5.79 6.75 -10.66
CA THR A 174 5.19 7.19 -11.93
C THR A 174 3.70 7.47 -11.73
N PRO A 175 3.16 8.53 -12.33
CA PRO A 175 1.72 8.78 -12.29
C PRO A 175 0.97 7.64 -12.96
N ILE A 176 -0.15 7.26 -12.37
CA ILE A 176 -1.03 6.19 -12.87
C ILE A 176 -2.47 6.70 -12.98
N GLU A 177 -3.15 6.27 -14.03
CA GLU A 177 -4.57 6.46 -14.24
C GLU A 177 -5.13 5.14 -14.77
N LEU A 178 -5.85 4.41 -13.91
CA LEU A 178 -6.32 3.05 -14.19
C LEU A 178 -7.79 3.02 -14.58
N THR A 179 -8.57 3.99 -14.13
CA THR A 179 -10.00 4.06 -14.38
C THR A 179 -10.50 5.51 -14.29
N ASP A 180 -11.59 5.79 -15.01
CA ASP A 180 -12.32 7.05 -14.92
C ASP A 180 -13.47 6.98 -13.90
N GLU A 181 -13.66 5.85 -13.23
CA GLU A 181 -14.73 5.65 -12.26
C GLU A 181 -14.55 6.52 -11.01
N CYS A 182 -15.65 7.11 -10.56
CA CYS A 182 -15.65 7.91 -9.33
C CYS A 182 -15.93 7.04 -8.10
N LEU A 183 -15.39 7.42 -6.95
CA LEU A 183 -15.61 6.68 -5.70
C LEU A 183 -17.11 6.56 -5.33
N THR A 184 -17.93 7.54 -5.72
CA THR A 184 -19.38 7.54 -5.53
C THR A 184 -20.12 6.42 -6.26
N GLU A 185 -19.54 5.83 -7.29
CA GLU A 185 -20.13 4.70 -8.03
C GLU A 185 -20.07 3.38 -7.24
N PHE A 186 -19.19 3.33 -6.24
CA PHE A 186 -19.03 2.17 -5.37
C PHE A 186 -19.99 2.18 -4.17
N GLY A 187 -20.75 3.26 -3.99
CA GLY A 187 -21.67 3.47 -2.89
C GLY A 187 -21.24 4.57 -1.94
N ASP A 188 -21.98 4.74 -0.85
CA ASP A 188 -21.57 5.65 0.22
C ASP A 188 -20.41 5.07 1.05
N ARG A 189 -19.79 5.94 1.84
CA ARG A 189 -18.63 5.59 2.67
C ARG A 189 -18.91 4.41 3.60
N GLU A 190 -20.07 4.39 4.25
CA GLU A 190 -20.44 3.34 5.21
C GLU A 190 -20.63 2.00 4.51
N TYR A 191 -21.25 2.01 3.34
CA TYR A 191 -21.43 0.81 2.52
C TYR A 191 -20.08 0.23 2.04
N ILE A 192 -19.17 1.09 1.57
CA ILE A 192 -17.84 0.64 1.13
C ILE A 192 -17.07 0.01 2.31
N LEU A 193 -17.08 0.67 3.49
CA LEU A 193 -16.41 0.16 4.69
C LEU A 193 -17.00 -1.19 5.12
N TYR A 194 -18.32 -1.33 5.15
CA TYR A 194 -19.00 -2.59 5.43
C TYR A 194 -18.60 -3.72 4.46
N ARG A 195 -18.52 -3.43 3.16
CA ARG A 195 -18.09 -4.39 2.15
C ARG A 195 -16.65 -4.84 2.37
N LEU A 196 -15.76 -3.90 2.70
CA LEU A 196 -14.33 -4.19 2.98
C LEU A 196 -14.17 -5.04 4.24
N GLU A 197 -14.92 -4.78 5.30
CA GLU A 197 -14.91 -5.60 6.53
C GLU A 197 -15.34 -7.04 6.26
N ASN A 198 -16.41 -7.22 5.49
CA ASN A 198 -16.85 -8.55 5.11
C ASN A 198 -15.81 -9.31 4.27
N GLU A 199 -15.17 -8.64 3.31
CA GLU A 199 -14.09 -9.25 2.51
C GLU A 199 -12.86 -9.59 3.36
N LEU A 200 -12.48 -8.72 4.30
CA LEU A 200 -11.38 -8.96 5.23
C LEU A 200 -11.59 -10.21 6.08
N ASN A 201 -12.82 -10.47 6.51
CA ASN A 201 -13.16 -11.63 7.34
C ASN A 201 -13.03 -12.97 6.59
N ILE A 202 -13.16 -12.97 5.27
CA ILE A 202 -13.07 -14.17 4.44
C ILE A 202 -11.74 -14.33 3.71
N GLN A 203 -10.91 -13.27 3.71
CA GLN A 203 -9.63 -13.28 3.00
C GLN A 203 -8.51 -13.88 3.85
N PHE A 204 -7.83 -14.91 3.31
CA PHE A 204 -6.72 -15.59 3.99
C PHE A 204 -5.33 -15.19 3.46
N ASN A 205 -5.26 -14.53 2.30
CA ASN A 205 -3.99 -14.10 1.75
C ASN A 205 -3.50 -12.82 2.46
N THR A 206 -2.34 -12.89 3.10
CA THR A 206 -1.78 -11.79 3.91
C THR A 206 -1.61 -10.49 3.12
N ARG A 207 -1.07 -10.55 1.88
CA ARG A 207 -0.94 -9.36 1.02
C ARG A 207 -2.31 -8.74 0.75
N LYS A 208 -3.29 -9.56 0.35
CA LYS A 208 -4.65 -9.07 0.05
C LYS A 208 -5.32 -8.44 1.26
N GLN A 209 -5.12 -9.02 2.45
CA GLN A 209 -5.59 -8.43 3.71
C GLN A 209 -4.94 -7.06 3.97
N LEU A 210 -3.63 -6.92 3.72
CA LEU A 210 -2.94 -5.64 3.90
C LEU A 210 -3.45 -4.58 2.92
N VAL A 211 -3.63 -4.91 1.65
CA VAL A 211 -4.21 -4.00 0.66
C VAL A 211 -5.62 -3.57 1.05
N LEU A 212 -6.50 -4.51 1.42
CA LEU A 212 -7.86 -4.19 1.87
C LEU A 212 -7.87 -3.31 3.13
N LYS A 213 -6.97 -3.55 4.09
CA LYS A 213 -6.79 -2.69 5.27
C LYS A 213 -6.31 -1.28 4.89
N GLY A 214 -5.38 -1.18 3.94
CA GLY A 214 -4.93 0.11 3.41
C GLY A 214 -6.08 0.89 2.76
N ILE A 215 -6.87 0.24 1.91
CA ILE A 215 -8.08 0.81 1.28
C ILE A 215 -9.10 1.24 2.35
N TYR A 216 -9.35 0.38 3.33
CA TYR A 216 -10.25 0.68 4.45
C TYR A 216 -9.81 1.93 5.22
N SER A 217 -8.52 1.99 5.58
CA SER A 217 -7.96 3.13 6.30
C SER A 217 -8.04 4.42 5.47
N TYR A 218 -7.73 4.35 4.17
CA TYR A 218 -7.87 5.49 3.25
C TYR A 218 -9.29 6.06 3.26
N ILE A 219 -10.29 5.19 3.07
CA ILE A 219 -11.70 5.61 3.02
C ILE A 219 -12.17 6.10 4.40
N LYS A 220 -11.82 5.42 5.49
CA LYS A 220 -12.20 5.76 6.85
C LYS A 220 -11.72 7.14 7.27
N HIS A 221 -10.58 7.60 6.77
CA HIS A 221 -10.02 8.91 7.11
C HIS A 221 -10.27 9.99 6.05
N GLY A 222 -11.16 9.74 5.08
CA GLY A 222 -11.63 10.75 4.13
C GLY A 222 -10.76 10.91 2.89
N GLY A 223 -9.67 10.14 2.77
CA GLY A 223 -8.92 9.98 1.53
C GLY A 223 -8.22 11.22 0.96
N GLN A 224 -7.99 12.28 1.74
CA GLN A 224 -7.37 13.50 1.26
C GLN A 224 -6.21 13.94 2.15
N LEU A 225 -5.06 14.26 1.53
CA LEU A 225 -3.88 14.79 2.22
C LEU A 225 -4.14 16.17 2.86
N ASP A 226 -5.12 16.90 2.35
CA ASP A 226 -5.52 18.21 2.84
C ASP A 226 -6.51 18.12 4.04
N TYR A 227 -6.32 17.17 4.92
CA TYR A 227 -7.13 17.09 6.12
C TYR A 227 -6.73 18.21 7.08
N ARG A 228 -7.63 19.16 7.35
CA ARG A 228 -7.36 20.41 8.10
C ARG A 228 -6.77 20.20 9.49
N ASP A 229 -7.04 19.03 10.10
CA ASP A 229 -6.56 18.65 11.43
C ASP A 229 -5.59 17.46 11.37
N GLY A 230 -5.17 17.04 10.17
CA GLY A 230 -4.32 15.87 9.93
C GLY A 230 -2.84 16.18 10.02
N PHE A 231 -2.12 15.27 10.66
CA PHE A 231 -0.66 15.21 10.64
C PHE A 231 -0.24 13.89 9.98
N SER A 232 0.48 13.99 8.86
CA SER A 232 1.02 12.83 8.16
C SER A 232 2.52 12.98 7.99
N PHE A 233 3.24 11.87 8.04
CA PHE A 233 4.68 11.90 7.91
C PHE A 233 5.23 10.65 7.25
N PHE A 234 6.38 10.81 6.60
CA PHE A 234 7.23 9.72 6.12
C PHE A 234 8.67 10.06 6.48
N GLY A 235 9.29 9.28 7.35
CA GLY A 235 10.65 9.55 7.80
C GLY A 235 10.95 8.95 9.16
N THR A 236 12.04 9.40 9.76
CA THR A 236 12.54 8.88 11.04
C THR A 236 13.09 9.97 11.94
N ASN A 237 12.91 9.79 13.26
CA ASN A 237 13.57 10.59 14.29
C ASN A 237 14.99 10.07 14.62
N SER A 238 15.30 8.85 14.19
CA SER A 238 16.54 8.14 14.51
C SER A 238 17.34 7.86 13.25
N PHE A 239 17.57 8.89 12.44
CA PHE A 239 18.32 8.75 11.18
C PHE A 239 19.76 8.22 11.39
N ASN A 240 20.35 8.44 12.55
CA ASN A 240 21.63 7.85 12.94
C ASN A 240 21.61 6.32 12.87
N LEU A 241 20.53 5.67 13.32
CA LEU A 241 20.40 4.20 13.24
C LEU A 241 20.31 3.70 11.81
N VAL A 242 19.55 4.42 10.97
CA VAL A 242 19.49 4.14 9.53
C VAL A 242 20.88 4.26 8.90
N TRP A 243 21.61 5.30 9.24
CA TRP A 243 22.98 5.52 8.77
C TRP A 243 23.94 4.43 9.21
N GLU A 244 23.89 3.99 10.47
CA GLU A 244 24.67 2.88 10.99
C GLU A 244 24.40 1.56 10.23
N CYS A 245 23.12 1.27 9.91
CA CYS A 245 22.76 0.11 9.09
C CYS A 245 23.38 0.19 7.69
N VAL A 246 23.29 1.35 7.02
CA VAL A 246 23.92 1.55 5.72
C VAL A 246 25.44 1.34 5.78
N CYS A 247 26.10 1.92 6.77
CA CYS A 247 27.54 1.76 6.95
C CYS A 247 27.92 0.29 7.19
N SER A 248 27.14 -0.45 7.96
CA SER A 248 27.39 -1.87 8.23
C SER A 248 27.24 -2.74 6.97
N GLU A 249 26.30 -2.41 6.05
CA GLU A 249 26.18 -3.14 4.78
C GLU A 249 27.35 -2.87 3.81
N ILE A 250 27.94 -1.68 3.86
CA ILE A 250 29.05 -1.31 2.96
C ILE A 250 30.38 -1.88 3.47
N LEU A 251 30.51 -2.03 4.80
CA LEU A 251 31.76 -2.47 5.44
C LEU A 251 31.88 -4.00 5.59
N ASN A 252 30.79 -4.75 5.35
CA ASN A 252 30.75 -6.21 5.31
C ASN A 252 30.78 -6.72 3.88
#